data_89457755054d5772d51ef0d010d3e78d
#
_entry.id   89457755054d5772d51ef0d010d3e78d
#
_cell.length_a   1.000
_cell.length_b   1.000
_cell.length_c   1.000
_cell.angle_alpha   90.00
_cell.angle_beta   90.00
_cell.angle_gamma   90.00
#
_symmetry.space_group_name_H-M   'P 1'
#
loop_
_entity.id
_entity.type
_entity.pdbx_description
1 polymer ?
#
loop_
_entity_poly.entity_id
_entity_poly.type
_entity_poly.pdbx_seq_one_letter_code
_entity_poly.pdbx_strand_id
1 'polypeptide(L)'
;MPRHAFRNGKHLNAVPETGGEETGFLMEKNDMLARALGNLPFRRNVRAREFTTFRIGGPVTFFAEPKDADELCAMLSAARSCDYPVYIIGNGSNLLVSDSGVEALFIRIGARMAGVGFDGTRLKCGAGALLCTAAKAAVAEGLAGLEWAAGIPGTVGGAVAMNAGAYGGEIKQVLKSVTVVECGRIAKKIVHAGDLGYRSSV
;
A
#
# COMPACT_ATOMS: atom_id res chain seq x y z
N MET A 1 17.99 1.92 19.85
CA MET A 1 17.55 1.55 18.47
C MET A 1 16.16 2.13 18.26
N PRO A 2 15.96 3.12 17.39
CA PRO A 2 14.63 3.71 17.20
C PRO A 2 13.75 2.76 16.35
N ARG A 3 12.65 2.38 16.93
CA ARG A 3 11.56 1.65 16.25
C ARG A 3 10.83 2.66 15.35
N HIS A 4 11.17 2.72 14.07
CA HIS A 4 10.31 3.37 13.10
C HIS A 4 9.19 2.41 12.72
N ALA A 5 8.14 2.38 13.56
CA ALA A 5 6.86 1.83 13.20
C ALA A 5 6.24 2.77 12.15
N PHE A 6 5.79 2.22 11.02
CA PHE A 6 4.87 2.90 10.13
C PHE A 6 3.61 3.26 10.93
N ARG A 7 3.47 4.49 11.37
CA ARG A 7 2.24 5.00 11.95
C ARG A 7 1.28 5.31 10.82
N ASN A 8 0.44 4.35 10.46
CA ASN A 8 -0.82 4.62 9.78
C ASN A 8 -1.70 5.41 10.73
N GLY A 9 -2.04 6.65 10.40
CA GLY A 9 -2.96 7.47 11.19
C GLY A 9 -2.55 8.92 11.34
N LYS A 10 -1.78 9.49 10.41
CA LYS A 10 -1.69 10.96 10.32
C LYS A 10 -2.68 11.44 9.28
N HIS A 11 -3.58 12.32 9.70
CA HIS A 11 -4.31 13.22 8.79
C HIS A 11 -3.29 13.75 7.78
N LEU A 12 -3.59 13.62 6.49
CA LEU A 12 -2.87 14.32 5.43
C LEU A 12 -3.16 15.81 5.65
N ASN A 13 -2.31 16.48 6.42
CA ASN A 13 -2.42 17.91 6.63
C ASN A 13 -2.31 18.59 5.26
N ALA A 14 -3.16 19.59 5.06
CA ALA A 14 -3.06 20.49 3.91
C ALA A 14 -1.60 20.98 3.79
N VAL A 15 -1.10 20.99 2.55
CA VAL A 15 0.19 21.59 2.23
C VAL A 15 0.10 23.07 2.65
N PRO A 16 1.00 23.60 3.51
CA PRO A 16 1.01 25.03 3.81
C PRO A 16 1.27 25.81 2.50
N GLU A 17 0.65 26.97 2.36
CA GLU A 17 0.98 27.92 1.29
C GLU A 17 2.41 28.42 1.52
N THR A 18 3.36 27.93 0.74
CA THR A 18 4.78 28.12 0.97
C THR A 18 5.34 29.25 0.13
N GLY A 19 6.14 30.10 0.76
CA GLY A 19 6.90 31.17 0.11
C GLY A 19 8.01 30.63 -0.83
N GLY A 20 8.54 31.47 -1.71
CA GLY A 20 9.41 31.10 -2.84
C GLY A 20 10.68 30.28 -2.53
N GLU A 21 11.22 30.32 -1.30
CA GLU A 21 12.39 29.53 -0.89
C GLU A 21 12.04 28.03 -0.70
N GLU A 22 10.86 27.73 -0.16
CA GLU A 22 10.39 26.34 -0.01
C GLU A 22 10.10 25.69 -1.37
N THR A 23 9.64 26.47 -2.34
CA THR A 23 9.37 25.98 -3.71
C THR A 23 10.68 25.53 -4.40
N GLY A 24 11.79 26.26 -4.22
CA GLY A 24 13.10 25.87 -4.76
C GLY A 24 13.62 24.57 -4.16
N PHE A 25 13.55 24.42 -2.83
CA PHE A 25 13.96 23.22 -2.12
C PHE A 25 13.15 21.97 -2.52
N LEU A 26 11.84 22.14 -2.70
CA LEU A 26 10.94 21.07 -3.12
C LEU A 26 11.20 20.63 -4.58
N MET A 27 11.47 21.56 -5.49
CA MET A 27 11.88 21.24 -6.86
C MET A 27 13.18 20.42 -6.87
N GLU A 28 14.16 20.77 -6.03
CA GLU A 28 15.40 20.03 -5.90
C GLU A 28 15.17 18.60 -5.39
N LYS A 29 14.34 18.39 -4.35
CA LYS A 29 13.97 17.06 -3.84
C LYS A 29 13.26 16.22 -4.89
N ASN A 30 12.37 16.81 -5.68
CA ASN A 30 11.65 16.12 -6.75
C ASN A 30 12.62 15.64 -7.85
N ASP A 31 13.60 16.45 -8.21
CA ASP A 31 14.62 16.07 -9.18
C ASP A 31 15.58 15.01 -8.63
N MET A 32 15.94 15.10 -7.36
CA MET A 32 16.75 14.07 -6.68
C MET A 32 16.03 12.71 -6.71
N LEU A 33 14.73 12.66 -6.34
CA LEU A 33 13.97 11.42 -6.39
C LEU A 33 13.86 10.88 -7.81
N ALA A 34 13.57 11.74 -8.80
CA ALA A 34 13.46 11.29 -10.19
C ALA A 34 14.77 10.66 -10.70
N ARG A 35 15.93 11.25 -10.36
CA ARG A 35 17.24 10.67 -10.67
C ARG A 35 17.48 9.36 -9.92
N ALA A 36 17.13 9.27 -8.64
CA ALA A 36 17.29 8.07 -7.84
C ALA A 36 16.39 6.91 -8.32
N LEU A 37 15.18 7.21 -8.81
CA LEU A 37 14.30 6.22 -9.44
C LEU A 37 14.86 5.71 -10.77
N GLY A 38 15.64 6.52 -11.51
CA GLY A 38 16.31 6.11 -12.73
C GLY A 38 15.35 5.53 -13.78
N ASN A 39 15.57 4.27 -14.14
CA ASN A 39 14.75 3.55 -15.13
C ASN A 39 13.51 2.85 -14.54
N LEU A 40 13.26 2.97 -13.24
CA LEU A 40 12.05 2.42 -12.62
C LEU A 40 10.81 3.15 -13.17
N PRO A 41 9.71 2.43 -13.46
CA PRO A 41 8.52 3.05 -14.03
C PRO A 41 7.81 3.93 -13.00
N PHE A 42 7.66 5.21 -13.30
CA PHE A 42 6.83 6.14 -12.52
C PHE A 42 6.14 7.16 -13.43
N ARG A 43 5.10 7.79 -12.92
CA ARG A 43 4.38 8.91 -13.53
C ARG A 43 4.43 10.12 -12.58
N ARG A 44 4.39 11.34 -13.12
CA ARG A 44 4.32 12.57 -12.35
C ARG A 44 2.92 13.17 -12.40
N ASN A 45 2.54 13.89 -11.35
CA ASN A 45 1.30 14.69 -11.27
C ASN A 45 0.03 13.89 -11.59
N VAL A 46 -0.02 12.63 -11.13
CA VAL A 46 -1.20 11.76 -11.30
C VAL A 46 -2.27 12.18 -10.32
N ARG A 47 -3.49 12.42 -10.80
CA ARG A 47 -4.59 12.79 -9.92
C ARG A 47 -5.06 11.61 -9.09
N ALA A 48 -5.21 11.80 -7.78
CA ALA A 48 -5.61 10.72 -6.85
C ALA A 48 -6.99 10.14 -7.21
N ARG A 49 -7.88 10.94 -7.81
CA ARG A 49 -9.17 10.46 -8.34
C ARG A 49 -9.05 9.32 -9.38
N GLU A 50 -7.88 9.13 -10.00
CA GLU A 50 -7.65 8.06 -10.99
C GLU A 50 -7.40 6.70 -10.32
N PHE A 51 -6.97 6.69 -9.05
CA PHE A 51 -6.61 5.47 -8.33
C PHE A 51 -7.28 5.31 -6.96
N THR A 52 -8.21 6.20 -6.60
CA THR A 52 -9.07 6.06 -5.41
C THR A 52 -10.46 5.61 -5.79
N THR A 53 -11.10 4.81 -4.95
CA THR A 53 -12.49 4.36 -5.18
C THR A 53 -13.50 5.49 -5.00
N PHE A 54 -13.17 6.51 -4.19
CA PHE A 54 -13.99 7.72 -4.05
C PHE A 54 -13.96 8.62 -5.28
N ARG A 55 -12.99 8.43 -6.19
CA ARG A 55 -12.80 9.23 -7.43
C ARG A 55 -12.65 10.73 -7.18
N ILE A 56 -12.08 11.10 -6.04
CA ILE A 56 -11.74 12.46 -5.64
C ILE A 56 -10.26 12.55 -5.26
N GLY A 57 -9.74 13.76 -5.16
CA GLY A 57 -8.36 14.07 -4.79
C GLY A 57 -7.51 14.62 -5.94
N GLY A 58 -6.65 15.55 -5.56
CA GLY A 58 -5.74 16.31 -6.42
C GLY A 58 -4.52 15.51 -6.87
N PRO A 59 -3.52 16.21 -7.46
CA PRO A 59 -2.32 15.56 -7.98
C PRO A 59 -1.41 15.02 -6.86
N VAL A 60 -0.82 13.85 -7.09
CA VAL A 60 0.32 13.36 -6.32
C VAL A 60 1.58 13.54 -7.17
N THR A 61 2.69 13.95 -6.55
CA THR A 61 3.89 14.32 -7.31
C THR A 61 4.46 13.15 -8.08
N PHE A 62 4.57 11.98 -7.44
CA PHE A 62 5.03 10.74 -8.07
C PHE A 62 4.06 9.59 -7.81
N PHE A 63 3.84 8.80 -8.83
CA PHE A 63 3.02 7.59 -8.76
C PHE A 63 3.73 6.44 -9.46
N ALA A 64 3.88 5.31 -8.79
CA ALA A 64 4.57 4.13 -9.30
C ALA A 64 3.78 2.85 -9.03
N GLU A 65 3.97 1.85 -9.91
CA GLU A 65 3.38 0.52 -9.78
C GLU A 65 4.46 -0.54 -10.05
N PRO A 66 5.10 -1.06 -8.99
CA PRO A 66 6.12 -2.09 -9.14
C PRO A 66 5.51 -3.38 -9.71
N LYS A 67 6.28 -4.09 -10.53
CA LYS A 67 5.87 -5.39 -11.08
C LYS A 67 6.14 -6.54 -10.11
N ASP A 68 7.12 -6.36 -9.21
CA ASP A 68 7.59 -7.37 -8.26
C ASP A 68 8.18 -6.73 -6.99
N ALA A 69 8.63 -7.57 -6.08
CA ALA A 69 9.20 -7.13 -4.82
C ALA A 69 10.58 -6.46 -4.99
N ASP A 70 11.33 -6.79 -6.03
CA ASP A 70 12.65 -6.19 -6.28
C ASP A 70 12.49 -4.75 -6.77
N GLU A 71 11.55 -4.47 -7.69
CA GLU A 71 11.21 -3.10 -8.07
C GLU A 71 10.67 -2.30 -6.88
N LEU A 72 9.83 -2.91 -6.03
CA LEU A 72 9.35 -2.26 -4.81
C LEU A 72 10.50 -1.89 -3.87
N CYS A 73 11.44 -2.82 -3.64
CA CYS A 73 12.64 -2.56 -2.84
C CYS A 73 13.47 -1.41 -3.41
N ALA A 74 13.67 -1.39 -4.71
CA ALA A 74 14.43 -0.34 -5.39
C ALA A 74 13.75 1.04 -5.26
N MET A 75 12.42 1.11 -5.46
CA MET A 75 11.65 2.36 -5.29
C MET A 75 11.71 2.87 -3.84
N LEU A 76 11.56 1.98 -2.85
CA LEU A 76 11.66 2.35 -1.45
C LEU A 76 13.06 2.83 -1.05
N SER A 77 14.11 2.19 -1.61
CA SER A 77 15.49 2.59 -1.39
C SER A 77 15.79 3.96 -2.00
N ALA A 78 15.30 4.23 -3.21
CA ALA A 78 15.43 5.51 -3.88
C ALA A 78 14.75 6.64 -3.07
N ALA A 79 13.51 6.42 -2.62
CA ALA A 79 12.80 7.40 -1.81
C ALA A 79 13.50 7.67 -0.47
N ARG A 80 14.01 6.61 0.17
CA ARG A 80 14.75 6.74 1.44
C ARG A 80 16.06 7.52 1.28
N SER A 81 16.80 7.32 0.18
CA SER A 81 18.04 8.05 -0.07
C SER A 81 17.85 9.55 -0.24
N CYS A 82 16.65 9.97 -0.64
CA CYS A 82 16.26 11.37 -0.82
C CYS A 82 15.45 11.93 0.37
N ASP A 83 15.23 11.14 1.42
CA ASP A 83 14.30 11.48 2.50
C ASP A 83 12.94 11.96 1.95
N TYR A 84 12.40 11.21 0.98
CA TYR A 84 11.16 11.56 0.29
C TYR A 84 9.97 10.80 0.87
N PRO A 85 8.83 11.47 1.13
CA PRO A 85 7.66 10.82 1.71
C PRO A 85 7.07 9.77 0.77
N VAL A 86 6.71 8.60 1.32
CA VAL A 86 6.17 7.47 0.57
C VAL A 86 4.85 7.01 1.18
N TYR A 87 3.87 6.77 0.31
CA TYR A 87 2.61 6.12 0.65
C TYR A 87 2.45 4.83 -0.15
N ILE A 88 2.38 3.70 0.56
CA ILE A 88 2.05 2.42 -0.05
C ILE A 88 0.54 2.26 -0.06
N ILE A 89 -0.03 2.05 -1.23
CA ILE A 89 -1.46 1.92 -1.39
C ILE A 89 -1.83 0.62 -2.12
N GLY A 90 -3.01 0.11 -1.85
CA GLY A 90 -3.63 -0.97 -2.62
C GLY A 90 -4.62 -0.40 -3.65
N ASN A 91 -5.87 -0.82 -3.55
CA ASN A 91 -6.95 -0.38 -4.44
C ASN A 91 -7.49 1.05 -4.15
N GLY A 92 -6.89 1.77 -3.21
CA GLY A 92 -7.35 3.13 -2.85
C GLY A 92 -8.75 3.19 -2.24
N SER A 93 -9.25 2.09 -1.66
CA SER A 93 -10.61 1.99 -1.12
C SER A 93 -10.78 2.55 0.30
N ASN A 94 -9.68 2.86 0.96
CA ASN A 94 -9.67 3.47 2.30
C ASN A 94 -8.73 4.68 2.32
N LEU A 95 -8.77 5.48 1.25
CA LEU A 95 -7.86 6.60 1.06
C LEU A 95 -8.64 7.83 0.61
N LEU A 96 -8.47 8.93 1.35
CA LEU A 96 -8.93 10.26 0.99
C LEU A 96 -7.71 11.15 0.78
N VAL A 97 -7.61 11.77 -0.38
CA VAL A 97 -6.52 12.66 -0.76
C VAL A 97 -7.07 14.05 -0.98
N SER A 98 -6.36 15.07 -0.49
CA SER A 98 -6.75 16.48 -0.66
C SER A 98 -6.83 16.87 -2.15
N ASP A 99 -7.75 17.73 -2.50
CA ASP A 99 -7.88 18.30 -3.85
C ASP A 99 -6.71 19.22 -4.22
N SER A 100 -6.03 19.82 -3.23
CA SER A 100 -4.77 20.55 -3.43
C SER A 100 -3.60 19.64 -3.85
N GLY A 101 -3.75 18.34 -3.68
CA GLY A 101 -2.71 17.36 -3.98
C GLY A 101 -1.82 17.01 -2.79
N VAL A 102 -0.84 16.14 -3.04
CA VAL A 102 0.12 15.67 -2.03
C VAL A 102 1.50 15.54 -2.65
N GLU A 103 2.51 16.12 -2.02
CA GLU A 103 3.89 15.98 -2.41
C GLU A 103 4.50 14.73 -1.81
N ALA A 104 4.41 13.62 -2.54
CA ALA A 104 4.86 12.31 -2.13
C ALA A 104 5.01 11.35 -3.32
N LEU A 105 5.72 10.24 -3.08
CA LEU A 105 5.72 9.06 -3.92
C LEU A 105 4.60 8.11 -3.47
N PHE A 106 3.58 7.94 -4.30
CA PHE A 106 2.55 6.91 -4.11
C PHE A 106 2.97 5.65 -4.86
N ILE A 107 3.11 4.54 -4.14
CA ILE A 107 3.41 3.23 -4.72
C ILE A 107 2.19 2.35 -4.60
N ARG A 108 1.54 2.04 -5.72
CA ARG A 108 0.39 1.16 -5.77
C ARG A 108 0.81 -0.29 -5.94
N ILE A 109 0.48 -1.13 -4.97
CA ILE A 109 0.61 -2.58 -5.09
C ILE A 109 -0.65 -3.09 -5.79
N GLY A 110 -0.54 -3.26 -7.11
CA GLY A 110 -1.66 -3.53 -8.00
C GLY A 110 -1.61 -4.91 -8.66
N ALA A 111 -2.26 -5.01 -9.82
CA ALA A 111 -2.50 -6.27 -10.53
C ALA A 111 -1.22 -7.05 -10.89
N ARG A 112 -0.07 -6.38 -11.08
CA ARG A 112 1.20 -7.04 -11.37
C ARG A 112 1.71 -7.92 -10.21
N MET A 113 1.25 -7.64 -8.98
CA MET A 113 1.58 -8.37 -7.76
C MET A 113 0.34 -9.07 -7.19
N ALA A 114 -0.57 -9.55 -8.04
CA ALA A 114 -1.89 -10.07 -7.66
C ALA A 114 -2.05 -11.59 -7.82
N GLY A 115 -0.95 -12.35 -7.86
CA GLY A 115 -1.01 -13.82 -8.00
C GLY A 115 -1.86 -14.45 -6.89
N VAL A 116 -2.68 -15.45 -7.27
CA VAL A 116 -3.47 -16.28 -6.35
C VAL A 116 -3.13 -17.74 -6.63
N GLY A 117 -2.86 -18.51 -5.60
CA GLY A 117 -2.53 -19.95 -5.71
C GLY A 117 -2.82 -20.67 -4.40
N PHE A 118 -2.70 -22.00 -4.42
CA PHE A 118 -3.02 -22.87 -3.30
C PHE A 118 -1.87 -23.80 -2.95
N ASP A 119 -1.82 -24.20 -1.69
CA ASP A 119 -0.89 -25.20 -1.16
C ASP A 119 -1.66 -25.99 -0.08
N GLY A 120 -2.29 -27.07 -0.50
CA GLY A 120 -3.27 -27.79 0.31
C GLY A 120 -4.40 -26.87 0.76
N THR A 121 -4.64 -26.75 2.05
CA THR A 121 -5.67 -25.88 2.63
C THR A 121 -5.20 -24.42 2.82
N ARG A 122 -4.09 -24.02 2.21
CA ARG A 122 -3.54 -22.66 2.33
C ARG A 122 -3.70 -21.91 1.03
N LEU A 123 -4.37 -20.77 1.12
CA LEU A 123 -4.42 -19.78 0.04
C LEU A 123 -3.16 -18.91 0.09
N LYS A 124 -2.43 -18.81 -1.03
CA LYS A 124 -1.29 -17.90 -1.23
C LYS A 124 -1.74 -16.76 -2.14
N CYS A 125 -1.62 -15.52 -1.67
CA CYS A 125 -2.03 -14.35 -2.42
C CYS A 125 -0.89 -13.33 -2.51
N GLY A 126 -0.72 -12.75 -3.67
CA GLY A 126 0.04 -11.52 -3.84
C GLY A 126 -0.69 -10.34 -3.18
N ALA A 127 0.09 -9.37 -2.68
CA ALA A 127 -0.45 -8.22 -1.95
C ALA A 127 -1.40 -7.35 -2.80
N GLY A 128 -1.23 -7.37 -4.14
CA GLY A 128 -2.08 -6.63 -5.10
C GLY A 128 -3.38 -7.36 -5.49
N ALA A 129 -3.57 -8.63 -5.09
CA ALA A 129 -4.80 -9.35 -5.37
C ALA A 129 -6.00 -8.68 -4.68
N LEU A 130 -7.13 -8.58 -5.36
CA LEU A 130 -8.37 -8.10 -4.73
C LEU A 130 -8.83 -9.10 -3.68
N LEU A 131 -9.18 -8.62 -2.50
CA LEU A 131 -9.61 -9.46 -1.39
C LEU A 131 -10.85 -10.27 -1.73
N CYS A 132 -11.81 -9.66 -2.43
CA CYS A 132 -13.01 -10.37 -2.91
C CYS A 132 -12.68 -11.50 -3.91
N THR A 133 -11.66 -11.32 -4.76
CA THR A 133 -11.20 -12.37 -5.68
C THR A 133 -10.54 -13.51 -4.92
N ALA A 134 -9.71 -13.21 -3.93
CA ALA A 134 -9.10 -14.20 -3.06
C ALA A 134 -10.16 -15.01 -2.28
N ALA A 135 -11.19 -14.33 -1.72
CA ALA A 135 -12.29 -14.99 -1.02
C ALA A 135 -13.09 -15.94 -1.94
N LYS A 136 -13.43 -15.48 -3.15
CA LYS A 136 -14.13 -16.31 -4.15
C LYS A 136 -13.31 -17.53 -4.57
N ALA A 137 -12.00 -17.35 -4.75
CA ALA A 137 -11.10 -18.45 -5.09
C ALA A 137 -11.04 -19.48 -3.95
N ALA A 138 -10.99 -19.05 -2.69
CA ALA A 138 -11.02 -19.95 -1.54
C ALA A 138 -12.30 -20.79 -1.50
N VAL A 139 -13.46 -20.17 -1.72
CA VAL A 139 -14.74 -20.87 -1.76
C VAL A 139 -14.79 -21.89 -2.91
N ALA A 140 -14.27 -21.54 -4.09
CA ALA A 140 -14.22 -22.45 -5.24
C ALA A 140 -13.37 -23.70 -4.97
N GLU A 141 -12.34 -23.60 -4.12
CA GLU A 141 -11.51 -24.72 -3.66
C GLU A 141 -12.05 -25.41 -2.39
N GLY A 142 -13.26 -25.07 -1.97
CA GLY A 142 -13.87 -25.66 -0.77
C GLY A 142 -13.25 -25.23 0.55
N LEU A 143 -12.49 -24.12 0.56
CA LEU A 143 -11.87 -23.57 1.78
C LEU A 143 -12.81 -22.58 2.45
N ALA A 144 -13.04 -22.76 3.74
CA ALA A 144 -13.86 -21.90 4.59
C ALA A 144 -13.03 -20.87 5.37
N GLY A 145 -13.71 -19.82 5.91
CA GLY A 145 -13.14 -18.85 6.83
C GLY A 145 -12.78 -17.50 6.23
N LEU A 146 -12.97 -17.31 4.90
CA LEU A 146 -12.72 -16.05 4.23
C LEU A 146 -13.98 -15.45 3.56
N GLU A 147 -15.14 -16.01 3.82
CA GLU A 147 -16.43 -15.63 3.20
C GLU A 147 -16.81 -14.18 3.51
N TRP A 148 -16.56 -13.76 4.73
CA TRP A 148 -16.81 -12.39 5.20
C TRP A 148 -16.08 -11.32 4.39
N ALA A 149 -14.98 -11.69 3.73
CA ALA A 149 -14.12 -10.77 2.98
C ALA A 149 -14.63 -10.50 1.55
N ALA A 150 -15.62 -11.25 1.06
CA ALA A 150 -16.09 -11.18 -0.33
C ALA A 150 -16.64 -9.81 -0.74
N GLY A 151 -17.15 -9.02 0.21
CA GLY A 151 -17.69 -7.67 -0.01
C GLY A 151 -16.69 -6.53 0.19
N ILE A 152 -15.46 -6.79 0.63
CA ILE A 152 -14.47 -5.75 0.92
C ILE A 152 -13.72 -5.35 -0.37
N PRO A 153 -13.75 -4.07 -0.79
CA PRO A 153 -13.21 -3.64 -2.09
C PRO A 153 -11.68 -3.38 -2.08
N GLY A 154 -10.96 -3.87 -1.08
CA GLY A 154 -9.52 -3.68 -0.90
C GLY A 154 -8.67 -4.75 -1.58
N THR A 155 -7.35 -4.58 -1.49
CA THR A 155 -6.37 -5.63 -1.84
C THR A 155 -6.00 -6.47 -0.61
N VAL A 156 -5.48 -7.67 -0.85
CA VAL A 156 -4.99 -8.56 0.23
C VAL A 156 -3.93 -7.86 1.08
N GLY A 157 -2.96 -7.17 0.47
CA GLY A 157 -1.94 -6.42 1.20
C GLY A 157 -2.53 -5.30 2.05
N GLY A 158 -3.49 -4.54 1.51
CA GLY A 158 -4.22 -3.51 2.26
C GLY A 158 -5.05 -4.11 3.40
N ALA A 159 -5.69 -5.25 3.17
CA ALA A 159 -6.45 -5.95 4.20
C ALA A 159 -5.57 -6.43 5.35
N VAL A 160 -4.39 -6.97 5.04
CA VAL A 160 -3.41 -7.37 6.06
C VAL A 160 -2.92 -6.16 6.87
N ALA A 161 -2.53 -5.08 6.18
CA ALA A 161 -2.02 -3.87 6.82
C ALA A 161 -3.04 -3.22 7.78
N MET A 162 -4.34 -3.32 7.45
CA MET A 162 -5.43 -2.74 8.23
C MET A 162 -6.11 -3.74 9.18
N ASN A 163 -5.67 -5.00 9.21
CA ASN A 163 -6.43 -6.09 9.84
C ASN A 163 -7.93 -6.00 9.46
N ALA A 164 -8.20 -5.92 8.15
CA ALA A 164 -9.56 -5.69 7.66
C ALA A 164 -10.53 -6.74 8.19
N GLY A 165 -11.73 -6.32 8.50
CA GLY A 165 -12.78 -7.20 9.02
C GLY A 165 -14.17 -6.74 8.63
N ALA A 166 -15.10 -7.69 8.60
CA ALA A 166 -16.52 -7.49 8.38
C ALA A 166 -17.29 -8.69 8.96
N TYR A 167 -18.52 -8.46 9.39
CA TYR A 167 -19.45 -9.52 9.84
C TYR A 167 -18.84 -10.48 10.89
N GLY A 168 -18.01 -9.98 11.78
CA GLY A 168 -17.35 -10.76 12.84
C GLY A 168 -16.09 -11.52 12.41
N GLY A 169 -15.72 -11.49 11.11
CA GLY A 169 -14.45 -12.01 10.62
C GLY A 169 -13.38 -10.94 10.51
N GLU A 170 -12.12 -11.30 10.71
CA GLU A 170 -10.95 -10.43 10.57
C GLU A 170 -9.77 -11.18 9.96
N ILE A 171 -8.87 -10.47 9.29
CA ILE A 171 -7.66 -11.06 8.68
C ILE A 171 -6.82 -11.84 9.69
N LYS A 172 -6.63 -11.33 10.90
CA LYS A 172 -5.83 -12.00 11.94
C LYS A 172 -6.29 -13.42 12.29
N GLN A 173 -7.57 -13.74 12.04
CA GLN A 173 -8.14 -15.06 12.35
C GLN A 173 -7.70 -16.13 11.33
N VAL A 174 -7.39 -15.73 10.10
CA VAL A 174 -7.06 -16.63 9.00
C VAL A 174 -5.63 -16.52 8.50
N LEU A 175 -4.93 -15.44 8.82
CA LEU A 175 -3.56 -15.19 8.36
C LEU A 175 -2.56 -16.11 9.07
N LYS A 176 -1.72 -16.80 8.27
CA LYS A 176 -0.65 -17.68 8.80
C LYS A 176 0.73 -17.02 8.71
N SER A 177 1.01 -16.36 7.62
CA SER A 177 2.30 -15.69 7.42
C SER A 177 2.20 -14.66 6.33
N VAL A 178 3.08 -13.66 6.38
CA VAL A 178 3.23 -12.66 5.33
C VAL A 178 4.70 -12.58 4.91
N THR A 179 4.92 -12.29 3.64
CA THR A 179 6.22 -11.83 3.13
C THR A 179 6.16 -10.31 3.06
N VAL A 180 7.10 -9.65 3.70
CA VAL A 180 7.18 -8.18 3.78
C VAL A 180 8.47 -7.68 3.16
N VAL A 181 8.44 -6.44 2.68
CA VAL A 181 9.63 -5.67 2.37
C VAL A 181 9.96 -4.80 3.58
N GLU A 182 11.13 -5.00 4.17
CA GLU A 182 11.58 -4.27 5.35
C GLU A 182 12.98 -3.72 5.10
N CYS A 183 13.11 -2.40 5.17
CA CYS A 183 14.40 -1.71 4.94
C CYS A 183 15.13 -2.13 3.66
N GLY A 184 14.40 -2.32 2.56
CA GLY A 184 14.96 -2.74 1.27
C GLY A 184 15.29 -4.25 1.18
N ARG A 185 14.83 -5.05 2.13
CA ARG A 185 14.98 -6.51 2.13
C ARG A 185 13.62 -7.19 2.10
N ILE A 186 13.56 -8.33 1.41
CA ILE A 186 12.38 -9.20 1.43
C ILE A 186 12.53 -10.15 2.62
N ALA A 187 11.57 -10.13 3.53
CA ALA A 187 11.54 -11.00 4.70
C ALA A 187 10.19 -11.70 4.83
N LYS A 188 10.22 -13.00 5.13
CA LYS A 188 9.02 -13.75 5.49
C LYS A 188 8.83 -13.68 7.00
N LYS A 189 7.68 -13.17 7.43
CA LYS A 189 7.29 -13.12 8.84
C LYS A 189 6.13 -14.08 9.11
N ILE A 190 6.22 -14.84 10.20
CA ILE A 190 5.06 -15.54 10.76
C ILE A 190 4.31 -14.51 11.59
N VAL A 191 3.04 -14.30 11.25
CA VAL A 191 2.17 -13.35 11.95
C VAL A 191 1.27 -14.13 12.91
N HIS A 192 1.30 -13.76 14.17
CA HIS A 192 0.37 -14.27 15.19
C HIS A 192 -0.83 -13.33 15.30
N ALA A 193 -1.97 -13.84 15.77
CA ALA A 193 -3.18 -13.04 15.90
C ALA A 193 -3.00 -11.75 16.71
N GLY A 194 -2.08 -11.74 17.69
CA GLY A 194 -1.74 -10.57 18.50
C GLY A 194 -0.86 -9.52 17.80
N ASP A 195 -0.23 -9.88 16.66
CA ASP A 195 0.67 -8.96 15.93
C ASP A 195 -0.11 -7.95 15.07
N LEU A 196 -1.37 -8.27 14.75
CA LEU A 196 -2.25 -7.38 14.00
C LEU A 196 -3.13 -6.62 14.98
N GLY A 197 -2.91 -5.31 15.06
CA GLY A 197 -3.72 -4.43 15.88
C GLY A 197 -5.19 -4.44 15.44
N TYR A 198 -6.09 -4.14 16.37
CA TYR A 198 -7.48 -3.91 16.05
C TYR A 198 -7.59 -2.65 15.18
N ARG A 199 -8.41 -2.71 14.14
CA ARG A 199 -8.73 -1.53 13.34
C ARG A 199 -9.45 -0.52 14.23
N SER A 200 -8.73 0.47 14.73
CA SER A 200 -9.37 1.66 15.26
C SER A 200 -9.82 2.50 14.06
N SER A 201 -11.11 2.54 13.82
CA SER A 201 -11.68 3.61 13.03
C SER A 201 -11.51 4.88 13.86
N VAL A 202 -10.62 5.75 13.48
CA VAL A 202 -10.53 7.12 14.00
C VAL A 202 -11.33 8.01 13.07
#